data_4efe8cde09dcf97fc8012554c69ae631
#
_entry.id   4efe8cde09dcf97fc8012554c69ae631
#
_cell.length_a   1.000
_cell.length_b   1.000
_cell.length_c   1.000
_cell.angle_alpha   90.00
_cell.angle_beta   90.00
_cell.angle_gamma   90.00
#
_symmetry.space_group_name_H-M   'P 1'
#
loop_
_entity.id
_entity.type
_entity.pdbx_description
1 polymer ?
#
loop_
_entity_poly.entity_id
_entity_poly.type
_entity_poly.pdbx_seq_one_letter_code
_entity_poly.pdbx_strand_id
1 'polypeptide(L)'
;DGKEKNKILDHASYSFEKGKIYAVVGASGSGKTTTLSLASGLDKPDEGRVLFKGKDIQEIGLNKYRREDISIVFQSYNLIYYMNALENVMSALEIAGIKRKDKKEYCLSILEQLGLSKDECKRDIRQLSGGQQQRVAIARAIAREFDLILCAEQTGNLDAKNSLDIMNTFLDLAN
;
A
#
# COMPACT_ATOMS: atom_id res chain seq x y z
N ASP A 1 39.59 5.31 5.66
CA ASP A 1 38.75 4.57 6.61
C ASP A 1 37.65 3.88 5.82
N GLY A 2 37.95 2.60 5.38
CA GLY A 2 36.98 1.77 4.67
C GLY A 2 35.92 1.25 5.65
N LYS A 3 34.80 1.95 5.80
CA LYS A 3 33.61 1.33 6.35
C LYS A 3 33.13 0.29 5.35
N GLU A 4 33.25 -1.01 5.68
CA GLU A 4 32.55 -2.06 4.95
C GLU A 4 31.10 -1.66 4.84
N LYS A 5 30.62 -1.37 3.61
CA LYS A 5 29.20 -1.13 3.36
C LYS A 5 28.48 -2.44 3.66
N ASN A 6 27.66 -2.43 4.69
CA ASN A 6 26.87 -3.60 5.07
C ASN A 6 25.87 -3.87 3.93
N LYS A 7 26.09 -4.94 3.16
CA LYS A 7 25.18 -5.34 2.08
C LYS A 7 23.91 -5.93 2.69
N ILE A 8 22.78 -5.24 2.52
CA ILE A 8 21.46 -5.68 3.02
C ILE A 8 20.86 -6.70 2.05
N LEU A 9 20.93 -6.40 0.75
CA LEU A 9 20.52 -7.32 -0.32
C LEU A 9 21.76 -7.58 -1.19
N ASP A 10 22.22 -8.83 -1.23
CA ASP A 10 23.38 -9.23 -2.00
C ASP A 10 22.93 -10.17 -3.13
N HIS A 11 23.14 -9.75 -4.39
CA HIS A 11 22.73 -10.47 -5.61
C HIS A 11 21.27 -10.98 -5.59
N ALA A 12 20.36 -10.25 -4.89
CA ALA A 12 18.97 -10.64 -4.76
C ALA A 12 18.22 -10.39 -6.09
N SER A 13 17.50 -11.41 -6.56
CA SER A 13 16.66 -11.32 -7.75
C SER A 13 15.29 -11.94 -7.47
N TYR A 14 14.23 -11.18 -7.68
CA TYR A 14 12.84 -11.58 -7.46
C TYR A 14 12.02 -11.23 -8.69
N SER A 15 10.99 -12.05 -8.99
CA SER A 15 9.98 -11.68 -9.97
C SER A 15 8.58 -11.96 -9.43
N PHE A 16 7.66 -11.06 -9.73
CA PHE A 16 6.27 -11.10 -9.27
C PHE A 16 5.34 -11.05 -10.48
N GLU A 17 4.37 -11.93 -10.51
CA GLU A 17 3.42 -12.06 -11.61
C GLU A 17 2.10 -11.35 -11.27
N LYS A 18 1.45 -10.77 -12.28
CA LYS A 18 0.12 -10.16 -12.13
C LYS A 18 -0.92 -11.20 -11.70
N GLY A 19 -1.89 -10.79 -10.87
CA GLY A 19 -2.95 -11.66 -10.36
C GLY A 19 -2.49 -12.64 -9.28
N LYS A 20 -1.31 -12.45 -8.69
CA LYS A 20 -0.80 -13.26 -7.59
C LYS A 20 -0.50 -12.43 -6.36
N ILE A 21 -0.68 -13.06 -5.19
CA ILE A 21 -0.26 -12.49 -3.90
C ILE A 21 1.03 -13.17 -3.47
N TYR A 22 2.00 -12.37 -3.07
CA TYR A 22 3.29 -12.82 -2.57
C TYR A 22 3.51 -12.32 -1.14
N ALA A 23 3.96 -13.22 -0.26
CA ALA A 23 4.37 -12.88 1.09
C ALA A 23 5.90 -12.93 1.18
N VAL A 24 6.51 -11.80 1.53
CA VAL A 24 7.95 -11.74 1.81
C VAL A 24 8.15 -11.98 3.30
N VAL A 25 8.67 -13.16 3.65
CA VAL A 25 8.88 -13.61 5.02
C VAL A 25 10.37 -13.73 5.35
N GLY A 26 10.72 -13.56 6.61
CA GLY A 26 12.11 -13.67 7.07
C GLY A 26 12.29 -13.08 8.46
N ALA A 27 13.44 -13.35 9.10
CA ALA A 27 13.80 -12.81 10.41
C ALA A 27 13.88 -11.27 10.40
N SER A 28 13.88 -10.65 11.58
CA SER A 28 14.16 -9.21 11.68
C SER A 28 15.56 -8.91 11.10
N GLY A 29 15.68 -7.82 10.35
CA GLY A 29 16.94 -7.45 9.69
C GLY A 29 17.26 -8.18 8.38
N SER A 30 16.42 -9.11 7.90
CA SER A 30 16.66 -9.87 6.65
C SER A 30 16.43 -9.08 5.34
N GLY A 31 16.24 -7.76 5.41
CA GLY A 31 16.07 -6.92 4.22
C GLY A 31 14.65 -6.79 3.68
N LYS A 32 13.60 -7.31 4.38
CA LYS A 32 12.20 -7.19 3.93
C LYS A 32 11.77 -5.75 3.67
N THR A 33 12.02 -4.86 4.63
CA THR A 33 11.69 -3.43 4.50
C THR A 33 12.48 -2.78 3.38
N THR A 34 13.76 -3.14 3.21
CA THR A 34 14.59 -2.65 2.11
C THR A 34 14.03 -3.11 0.76
N THR A 35 13.66 -4.40 0.64
CA THR A 35 13.01 -4.93 -0.57
C THR A 35 11.74 -4.15 -0.91
N LEU A 36 10.89 -3.88 0.10
CA LEU A 36 9.67 -3.10 -0.09
C LEU A 36 9.97 -1.66 -0.51
N SER A 37 10.96 -1.00 0.13
CA SER A 37 11.36 0.37 -0.21
C SER A 37 11.89 0.48 -1.64
N LEU A 38 12.68 -0.49 -2.08
CA LEU A 38 13.18 -0.53 -3.46
C LEU A 38 12.03 -0.82 -4.45
N ALA A 39 11.20 -1.84 -4.17
CA ALA A 39 10.07 -2.19 -5.04
C ALA A 39 9.05 -1.05 -5.17
N SER A 40 8.88 -0.24 -4.12
CA SER A 40 7.98 0.92 -4.13
C SER A 40 8.61 2.19 -4.71
N GLY A 41 9.90 2.18 -5.04
CA GLY A 41 10.61 3.37 -5.49
C GLY A 41 10.71 4.46 -4.42
N LEU A 42 10.58 4.11 -3.13
CA LEU A 42 10.89 5.01 -2.01
C LEU A 42 12.39 5.18 -1.84
N ASP A 43 13.14 4.17 -2.26
CA ASP A 43 14.59 4.17 -2.28
C ASP A 43 15.11 3.65 -3.62
N LYS A 44 16.42 3.78 -3.86
CA LYS A 44 17.10 3.32 -5.07
C LYS A 44 18.13 2.26 -4.70
N PRO A 45 18.28 1.20 -5.51
CA PRO A 45 19.37 0.26 -5.31
C PRO A 45 20.72 0.95 -5.60
N ASP A 46 21.76 0.60 -4.83
CA ASP A 46 23.13 1.02 -5.13
C ASP A 46 23.62 0.42 -6.46
N GLU A 47 23.25 -0.84 -6.72
CA GLU A 47 23.52 -1.58 -7.95
C GLU A 47 22.29 -2.39 -8.37
N GLY A 48 22.19 -2.69 -9.64
CA GLY A 48 21.03 -3.41 -10.20
C GLY A 48 19.87 -2.45 -10.53
N ARG A 49 18.66 -3.03 -10.69
CA ARG A 49 17.48 -2.28 -11.13
C ARG A 49 16.19 -2.91 -10.65
N VAL A 50 15.15 -2.10 -10.57
CA VAL A 50 13.78 -2.56 -10.32
C VAL A 50 12.97 -2.33 -11.60
N LEU A 51 12.35 -3.39 -12.11
CA LEU A 51 11.54 -3.32 -13.33
C LEU A 51 10.05 -3.41 -12.99
N PHE A 52 9.26 -2.53 -13.57
CA PHE A 52 7.81 -2.61 -13.57
C PHE A 52 7.31 -2.76 -15.01
N LYS A 53 6.61 -3.86 -15.30
CA LYS A 53 6.17 -4.20 -16.67
C LYS A 53 7.33 -4.17 -17.69
N GLY A 54 8.51 -4.64 -17.28
CA GLY A 54 9.71 -4.70 -18.12
C GLY A 54 10.49 -3.39 -18.25
N LYS A 55 10.03 -2.28 -17.67
CA LYS A 55 10.68 -0.97 -17.72
C LYS A 55 11.27 -0.59 -16.38
N ASP A 56 12.48 -0.02 -16.36
CA ASP A 56 13.11 0.43 -15.13
C ASP A 56 12.29 1.58 -14.50
N ILE A 57 11.96 1.44 -13.21
CA ILE A 57 11.19 2.46 -12.48
C ILE A 57 11.91 3.81 -12.40
N GLN A 58 13.24 3.82 -12.50
CA GLN A 58 14.01 5.06 -12.56
C GLN A 58 13.80 5.78 -13.90
N GLU A 59 13.66 5.05 -15.00
CA GLU A 59 13.32 5.60 -16.31
C GLU A 59 11.87 6.08 -16.40
N ILE A 60 10.94 5.41 -15.70
CA ILE A 60 9.55 5.87 -15.54
C ILE A 60 9.54 7.19 -14.75
N GLY A 61 10.45 7.35 -13.83
CA GLY A 61 10.50 8.42 -12.84
C GLY A 61 9.78 8.02 -11.55
N LEU A 62 10.50 7.94 -10.43
CA LEU A 62 10.00 7.39 -9.17
C LEU A 62 8.73 8.07 -8.65
N ASN A 63 8.61 9.39 -8.82
CA ASN A 63 7.41 10.12 -8.43
C ASN A 63 6.19 9.74 -9.30
N LYS A 64 6.38 9.58 -10.61
CA LYS A 64 5.35 9.14 -11.53
C LYS A 64 4.94 7.72 -11.21
N TYR A 65 5.90 6.80 -11.06
CA TYR A 65 5.68 5.41 -10.68
C TYR A 65 4.81 5.29 -9.42
N ARG A 66 5.16 6.00 -8.33
CA ARG A 66 4.36 6.00 -7.10
C ARG A 66 2.98 6.64 -7.25
N ARG A 67 2.85 7.65 -8.10
CA ARG A 67 1.59 8.34 -8.31
C ARG A 67 0.63 7.58 -9.21
N GLU A 68 1.12 6.88 -10.23
CA GLU A 68 0.31 6.35 -11.32
C GLU A 68 0.25 4.82 -11.37
N ASP A 69 1.30 4.13 -10.93
CA ASP A 69 1.44 2.69 -11.20
C ASP A 69 1.25 1.78 -9.97
N ILE A 70 1.51 2.29 -8.76
CA ILE A 70 1.44 1.46 -7.54
C ILE A 70 0.66 2.11 -6.42
N SER A 71 0.26 1.29 -5.45
CA SER A 71 -0.22 1.74 -4.15
C SER A 71 0.57 1.11 -3.02
N ILE A 72 0.73 1.86 -1.92
CA ILE A 72 1.47 1.40 -0.74
C ILE A 72 0.57 1.54 0.49
N VAL A 73 0.45 0.45 1.24
CA VAL A 73 -0.18 0.44 2.57
C VAL A 73 0.92 0.30 3.62
N PHE A 74 1.12 1.35 4.40
CA PHE A 74 2.14 1.39 5.44
C PHE A 74 1.64 0.81 6.76
N GLN A 75 2.54 0.28 7.59
CA GLN A 75 2.25 -0.20 8.93
C GLN A 75 1.63 0.88 9.82
N SER A 76 2.08 2.12 9.73
CA SER A 76 1.57 3.28 10.48
C SER A 76 0.35 3.95 9.83
N TYR A 77 -0.28 3.30 8.85
CA TYR A 77 -1.45 3.74 8.09
C TYR A 77 -1.25 5.04 7.31
N ASN A 78 -0.46 5.98 7.77
CA ASN A 78 -0.18 7.30 7.17
C ASN A 78 -1.46 8.02 6.72
N LEU A 79 -2.48 8.01 7.58
CA LEU A 79 -3.74 8.72 7.36
C LEU A 79 -3.58 10.21 7.64
N ILE A 80 -4.36 11.01 6.94
CA ILE A 80 -4.42 12.45 7.12
C ILE A 80 -5.37 12.75 8.27
N TYR A 81 -4.85 13.07 9.45
CA TYR A 81 -5.60 13.14 10.71
C TYR A 81 -6.64 14.28 10.78
N TYR A 82 -6.53 15.32 9.98
CA TYR A 82 -7.52 16.40 9.89
C TYR A 82 -8.64 16.13 8.86
N MET A 83 -8.61 14.95 8.25
CA MET A 83 -9.64 14.45 7.33
C MET A 83 -10.39 13.28 7.97
N ASN A 84 -11.67 13.11 7.64
CA ASN A 84 -12.42 11.91 7.99
C ASN A 84 -12.01 10.71 7.10
N ALA A 85 -12.62 9.53 7.35
CA ALA A 85 -12.30 8.32 6.59
C ALA A 85 -12.58 8.48 5.08
N LEU A 86 -13.75 9.01 4.74
CA LEU A 86 -14.13 9.24 3.35
C LEU A 86 -13.20 10.22 2.64
N GLU A 87 -12.87 11.33 3.28
CA GLU A 87 -11.95 12.34 2.74
C GLU A 87 -10.55 11.77 2.50
N ASN A 88 -10.06 10.91 3.40
CA ASN A 88 -8.79 10.20 3.20
C ASN A 88 -8.79 9.34 1.93
N VAL A 89 -9.88 8.64 1.64
CA VAL A 89 -9.98 7.83 0.41
C VAL A 89 -10.13 8.72 -0.82
N MET A 90 -10.97 9.75 -0.76
CA MET A 90 -11.17 10.69 -1.86
C MET A 90 -9.88 11.43 -2.24
N SER A 91 -9.06 11.81 -1.25
CA SER A 91 -7.77 12.50 -1.50
C SER A 91 -6.82 11.69 -2.36
N ALA A 92 -6.83 10.35 -2.24
CA ALA A 92 -6.00 9.49 -3.08
C ALA A 92 -6.37 9.58 -4.56
N LEU A 93 -7.66 9.64 -4.88
CA LEU A 93 -8.13 9.84 -6.26
C LEU A 93 -7.73 11.21 -6.80
N GLU A 94 -7.78 12.24 -5.95
CA GLU A 94 -7.38 13.61 -6.32
C GLU A 94 -5.89 13.71 -6.63
N ILE A 95 -5.04 13.13 -5.76
CA ILE A 95 -3.59 13.09 -5.96
C ILE A 95 -3.23 12.32 -7.24
N ALA A 96 -3.97 11.24 -7.54
CA ALA A 96 -3.78 10.46 -8.76
C ALA A 96 -4.33 11.17 -10.01
N GLY A 97 -5.07 12.27 -9.86
CA GLY A 97 -5.72 12.96 -10.98
C GLY A 97 -6.91 12.21 -11.58
N ILE A 98 -7.46 11.24 -10.85
CA ILE A 98 -8.60 10.41 -11.29
C ILE A 98 -9.89 11.23 -11.17
N LYS A 99 -10.52 11.49 -12.31
CA LYS A 99 -11.78 12.24 -12.39
C LYS A 99 -12.96 11.26 -12.46
N ARG A 100 -13.80 11.23 -11.43
CA ARG A 100 -15.04 10.47 -11.38
C ARG A 100 -16.19 11.41 -10.99
N LYS A 101 -17.32 11.28 -11.66
CA LYS A 101 -18.54 12.03 -11.31
C LYS A 101 -19.16 11.51 -10.00
N ASP A 102 -19.05 10.21 -9.76
CA ASP A 102 -19.56 9.45 -8.62
C ASP A 102 -18.48 9.23 -7.53
N LYS A 103 -17.45 10.08 -7.44
CA LYS A 103 -16.29 9.90 -6.55
C LYS A 103 -16.70 9.59 -5.11
N LYS A 104 -17.65 10.32 -4.57
CA LYS A 104 -18.08 10.17 -3.17
C LYS A 104 -18.77 8.83 -2.93
N GLU A 105 -19.71 8.48 -3.79
CA GLU A 105 -20.46 7.22 -3.73
C GLU A 105 -19.52 6.02 -3.90
N TYR A 106 -18.59 6.10 -4.83
CA TYR A 106 -17.57 5.10 -5.08
C TYR A 106 -16.67 4.89 -3.86
N CYS A 107 -16.13 5.96 -3.26
CA CYS A 107 -15.28 5.84 -2.06
C CYS A 107 -16.07 5.32 -0.86
N LEU A 108 -17.34 5.72 -0.70
CA LEU A 108 -18.22 5.18 0.34
C LEU A 108 -18.44 3.68 0.14
N SER A 109 -18.72 3.22 -1.08
CA SER A 109 -18.96 1.80 -1.35
C SER A 109 -17.74 0.93 -0.99
N ILE A 110 -16.53 1.40 -1.27
CA ILE A 110 -15.30 0.70 -0.88
C ILE A 110 -15.17 0.62 0.65
N LEU A 111 -15.41 1.73 1.36
CA LEU A 111 -15.34 1.74 2.82
C LEU A 111 -16.39 0.81 3.45
N GLU A 112 -17.62 0.79 2.91
CA GLU A 112 -18.69 -0.10 3.37
C GLU A 112 -18.36 -1.58 3.08
N GLN A 113 -17.78 -1.91 1.93
CA GLN A 113 -17.30 -3.27 1.61
C GLN A 113 -16.21 -3.73 2.58
N LEU A 114 -15.38 -2.80 3.06
CA LEU A 114 -14.39 -3.06 4.09
C LEU A 114 -14.96 -3.04 5.52
N GLY A 115 -16.29 -2.95 5.68
CA GLY A 115 -16.99 -3.08 6.96
C GLY A 115 -17.02 -1.80 7.80
N LEU A 116 -16.86 -0.61 7.22
CA LEU A 116 -17.14 0.66 7.89
C LEU A 116 -18.59 1.07 7.64
N SER A 117 -19.31 1.43 8.69
CA SER A 117 -20.63 2.03 8.57
C SER A 117 -20.56 3.45 7.98
N LYS A 118 -21.68 3.93 7.45
CA LYS A 118 -21.80 5.30 6.91
C LYS A 118 -21.43 6.38 7.93
N ASP A 119 -21.73 6.16 9.19
CA ASP A 119 -21.39 7.09 10.26
C ASP A 119 -19.89 7.06 10.57
N GLU A 120 -19.26 5.88 10.59
CA GLU A 120 -17.80 5.76 10.76
C GLU A 120 -17.03 6.40 9.61
N CYS A 121 -17.55 6.32 8.38
CA CYS A 121 -16.94 6.98 7.22
C CYS A 121 -16.82 8.51 7.37
N LYS A 122 -17.66 9.13 8.19
CA LYS A 122 -17.66 10.58 8.45
C LYS A 122 -16.92 11.00 9.71
N ARG A 123 -16.49 10.04 10.54
CA ARG A 123 -15.78 10.33 11.79
C ARG A 123 -14.36 10.79 11.52
N ASP A 124 -13.87 11.65 12.40
CA ASP A 124 -12.45 11.98 12.50
C ASP A 124 -11.62 10.68 12.67
N ILE A 125 -10.53 10.58 11.95
CA ILE A 125 -9.66 9.39 11.98
C ILE A 125 -9.25 9.00 13.41
N ARG A 126 -9.02 9.96 14.28
CA ARG A 126 -8.64 9.75 15.69
C ARG A 126 -9.72 9.09 16.53
N GLN A 127 -10.98 9.12 16.09
CA GLN A 127 -12.11 8.47 16.73
C GLN A 127 -12.34 7.03 16.26
N LEU A 128 -11.57 6.59 15.27
CA LEU A 128 -11.62 5.23 14.74
C LEU A 128 -10.64 4.32 15.48
N SER A 129 -11.04 3.06 15.68
CA SER A 129 -10.13 2.04 16.19
C SER A 129 -8.96 1.79 15.23
N GLY A 130 -7.86 1.19 15.71
CA GLY A 130 -6.71 0.85 14.86
C GLY A 130 -7.09 -0.01 13.66
N GLY A 131 -7.97 -1.01 13.85
CA GLY A 131 -8.48 -1.85 12.77
C GLY A 131 -9.33 -1.07 11.76
N GLN A 132 -10.13 -0.10 12.20
CA GLN A 132 -10.89 0.78 11.32
C GLN A 132 -9.96 1.71 10.53
N GLN A 133 -8.96 2.29 11.19
CA GLN A 133 -7.94 3.13 10.51
C GLN A 133 -7.18 2.32 9.45
N GLN A 134 -6.84 1.08 9.73
CA GLN A 134 -6.20 0.19 8.77
C GLN A 134 -7.10 -0.06 7.56
N ARG A 135 -8.40 -0.32 7.76
CA ARG A 135 -9.36 -0.49 6.65
C ARG A 135 -9.48 0.79 5.81
N VAL A 136 -9.41 1.96 6.42
CA VAL A 136 -9.34 3.23 5.68
C VAL A 136 -8.07 3.33 4.83
N ALA A 137 -6.91 2.91 5.38
CA ALA A 137 -5.66 2.89 4.62
C ALA A 137 -5.71 1.93 3.43
N ILE A 138 -6.34 0.77 3.60
CA ILE A 138 -6.58 -0.21 2.54
C ILE A 138 -7.56 0.37 1.50
N ALA A 139 -8.70 0.94 1.94
CA ALA A 139 -9.65 1.61 1.05
C ALA A 139 -8.97 2.66 0.18
N ARG A 140 -8.11 3.47 0.78
CA ARG A 140 -7.30 4.48 0.07
C ARG A 140 -6.38 3.87 -0.97
N ALA A 141 -5.82 2.69 -0.69
CA ALA A 141 -4.95 1.99 -1.61
C ALA A 141 -5.72 1.41 -2.80
N ILE A 142 -6.85 0.72 -2.55
CA ILE A 142 -7.61 0.05 -3.61
C ILE A 142 -8.47 1.00 -4.45
N ALA A 143 -8.90 2.13 -3.91
CA ALA A 143 -9.73 3.11 -4.63
C ALA A 143 -9.09 3.63 -5.92
N ARG A 144 -7.77 3.54 -6.04
CA ARG A 144 -7.01 4.02 -7.19
C ARG A 144 -6.86 2.98 -8.31
N GLU A 145 -7.30 1.74 -8.11
CA GLU A 145 -7.27 0.65 -9.13
C GLU A 145 -5.87 0.44 -9.74
N PHE A 146 -4.86 0.17 -8.91
CA PHE A 146 -3.49 -0.04 -9.36
C PHE A 146 -3.19 -1.48 -9.77
N ASP A 147 -2.15 -1.63 -10.61
CA ASP A 147 -1.62 -2.94 -10.99
C ASP A 147 -0.81 -3.63 -9.89
N LEU A 148 -0.29 -2.88 -8.91
CA LEU A 148 0.52 -3.41 -7.82
C LEU A 148 0.18 -2.71 -6.50
N ILE A 149 -0.14 -3.49 -5.48
CA ILE A 149 -0.29 -3.02 -4.10
C ILE A 149 0.83 -3.63 -3.26
N LEU A 150 1.57 -2.78 -2.58
CA LEU A 150 2.63 -3.15 -1.66
C LEU A 150 2.17 -2.91 -0.22
N CYS A 151 2.23 -3.93 0.63
CA CYS A 151 1.78 -3.86 2.01
C CYS A 151 2.93 -4.13 2.97
N ALA A 152 3.19 -3.20 3.90
CA ALA A 152 4.17 -3.37 4.96
C ALA A 152 3.48 -3.83 6.25
N GLU A 153 3.83 -5.04 6.73
CA GLU A 153 3.43 -5.60 8.05
C GLU A 153 1.97 -5.34 8.49
N GLN A 154 1.01 -5.79 7.67
CA GLN A 154 -0.41 -5.52 7.93
C GLN A 154 -0.99 -6.25 9.14
N THR A 155 -0.30 -7.26 9.66
CA THR A 155 -0.85 -8.17 10.69
C THR A 155 -0.23 -7.99 12.08
N GLY A 156 0.83 -7.21 12.23
CA GLY A 156 1.59 -7.10 13.48
C GLY A 156 0.82 -6.54 14.69
N ASN A 157 -0.27 -5.80 14.45
CA ASN A 157 -1.08 -5.17 15.49
C ASN A 157 -2.56 -5.57 15.44
N LEU A 158 -2.92 -6.61 14.67
CA LEU A 158 -4.29 -7.07 14.53
C LEU A 158 -4.50 -8.40 15.24
N ASP A 159 -5.70 -8.61 15.75
CA ASP A 159 -6.15 -9.95 16.11
C ASP A 159 -6.27 -10.84 14.86
N ALA A 160 -6.26 -12.15 15.07
CA ALA A 160 -6.26 -13.14 13.98
C ALA A 160 -7.48 -12.99 13.04
N LYS A 161 -8.62 -12.56 13.56
CA LYS A 161 -9.86 -12.40 12.78
C LYS A 161 -9.74 -11.22 11.82
N ASN A 162 -9.32 -10.05 12.30
CA ASN A 162 -9.12 -8.88 11.45
C ASN A 162 -8.03 -9.11 10.40
N SER A 163 -6.99 -9.89 10.73
CA SER A 163 -5.95 -10.29 9.77
C SER A 163 -6.51 -11.14 8.63
N LEU A 164 -7.41 -12.09 8.92
CA LEU A 164 -8.06 -12.93 7.91
C LEU A 164 -8.98 -12.11 7.01
N ASP A 165 -9.78 -11.20 7.56
CA ASP A 165 -10.68 -10.34 6.79
C ASP A 165 -9.93 -9.47 5.80
N ILE A 166 -8.77 -8.94 6.21
CA ILE A 166 -7.90 -8.15 5.34
C ILE A 166 -7.26 -9.00 4.25
N MET A 167 -6.78 -10.20 4.59
CA MET A 167 -6.21 -11.12 3.60
C MET A 167 -7.25 -11.55 2.58
N ASN A 168 -8.49 -11.84 3.00
CA ASN A 168 -9.59 -12.16 2.08
C ASN A 168 -9.88 -10.98 1.14
N THR A 169 -9.87 -9.75 1.64
CA THR A 169 -10.03 -8.56 0.80
C THR A 169 -8.95 -8.48 -0.28
N PHE A 170 -7.69 -8.75 0.05
CA PHE A 170 -6.62 -8.77 -0.95
C PHE A 170 -6.74 -9.94 -1.93
N LEU A 171 -7.22 -11.11 -1.49
CA LEU A 171 -7.49 -12.24 -2.37
C LEU A 171 -8.60 -11.92 -3.38
N ASP A 172 -9.68 -11.28 -2.93
CA ASP A 172 -10.79 -10.86 -3.79
C ASP A 172 -10.36 -9.82 -4.83
N LEU A 173 -9.39 -8.98 -4.48
CA LEU A 173 -8.82 -7.98 -5.40
C LEU A 173 -7.83 -8.56 -6.42
N ALA A 174 -7.22 -9.70 -6.11
CA ALA A 174 -6.25 -10.36 -7.00
C ALA A 174 -6.91 -11.22 -8.09
N ASN A 175 -8.17 -11.61 -7.91
CA ASN A 175 -8.98 -12.39 -8.84
C ASN A 175 -9.74 -11.49 -9.82
#